data_1e1d8ba926d4e3178469bf2a8ce71b79
#
_entry.id   1e1d8ba926d4e3178469bf2a8ce71b79
#
_cell.length_a   1.000
_cell.length_b   1.000
_cell.length_c   1.000
_cell.angle_alpha   90.00
_cell.angle_beta   90.00
_cell.angle_gamma   90.00
#
_symmetry.space_group_name_H-M   'P 1'
#
loop_
_entity.id
_entity.type
_entity.pdbx_description
1 polymer ?
#
loop_
_entity_poly.entity_id
_entity_poly.type
_entity_poly.pdbx_seq_one_letter_code
_entity_poly.pdbx_strand_id
1 'polypeptide(L)'
;MRLVFTFMVYSLGVLNIQAQPTKSVTNKDSYSWMFGLSWVMTDDDGEAFNPFLVQNLHTHFFPTQVTVDKYFYNNWSGEAAIAFSMYNPQKVTNGETGIEGSMFSMDFHSKYSLYKLLNKGAIDPFFIGGFGISSRSYQNENIRPVSLTLNIGGGINFWISNYIGIQVKSTAKVGVIDFFKKSDYMQHSLGLVARFETLKGEKDEFSKSKYKISKKRKKIKHMKKKKKRDDS
;
A
#
# COMPACT_ATOMS: atom_id res chain seq x y z
N MET A 1 0.56 36.69 6.04
CA MET A 1 0.38 35.28 6.47
C MET A 1 -1.04 34.91 6.93
N ARG A 2 -1.81 35.80 7.54
CA ARG A 2 -3.20 35.53 7.96
C ARG A 2 -4.22 35.35 6.81
N LEU A 3 -4.04 36.04 5.68
CA LEU A 3 -4.97 36.00 4.54
C LEU A 3 -4.94 34.67 3.76
N VAL A 4 -3.78 34.02 3.68
CA VAL A 4 -3.62 32.74 2.96
C VAL A 4 -4.32 31.59 3.71
N PHE A 5 -4.27 31.65 5.06
CA PHE A 5 -4.94 30.64 5.89
C PHE A 5 -6.47 30.74 5.81
N THR A 6 -7.01 31.96 5.70
CA THR A 6 -8.45 32.19 5.59
C THR A 6 -8.98 31.70 4.25
N PHE A 7 -8.21 31.83 3.16
CA PHE A 7 -8.60 31.35 1.84
C PHE A 7 -8.59 29.79 1.77
N MET A 8 -7.64 29.15 2.47
CA MET A 8 -7.55 27.69 2.54
C MET A 8 -8.70 27.06 3.34
N VAL A 9 -9.18 27.73 4.39
CA VAL A 9 -10.34 27.28 5.19
C VAL A 9 -11.65 27.49 4.44
N TYR A 10 -11.78 28.57 3.65
CA TYR A 10 -12.97 28.82 2.84
C TYR A 10 -13.07 27.86 1.64
N SER A 11 -11.97 27.48 1.02
CA SER A 11 -11.98 26.50 -0.07
C SER A 11 -12.32 25.08 0.38
N LEU A 12 -12.05 24.74 1.63
CA LEU A 12 -12.48 23.46 2.24
C LEU A 12 -13.97 23.46 2.63
N GLY A 13 -14.57 24.63 2.86
CA GLY A 13 -16.00 24.77 3.22
C GLY A 13 -16.97 24.67 2.04
N VAL A 14 -16.50 24.79 0.80
CA VAL A 14 -17.36 24.78 -0.40
C VAL A 14 -17.42 23.40 -1.06
N LEU A 15 -16.56 22.47 -0.68
CA LEU A 15 -16.73 21.07 -1.01
C LEU A 15 -17.81 20.45 -0.10
N ASN A 16 -19.05 20.93 -0.22
CA ASN A 16 -20.23 20.10 0.00
C ASN A 16 -20.19 19.00 -1.06
N ILE A 17 -19.25 18.09 -0.91
CA ILE A 17 -19.38 16.76 -1.46
C ILE A 17 -20.58 16.19 -0.71
N GLN A 18 -21.77 16.35 -1.28
CA GLN A 18 -22.85 15.44 -0.97
C GLN A 18 -22.26 14.07 -1.29
N ALA A 19 -21.69 13.45 -0.26
CA ALA A 19 -21.52 12.04 -0.23
C ALA A 19 -22.94 11.49 -0.37
N GLN A 20 -23.42 11.39 -1.62
CA GLN A 20 -24.52 10.48 -1.89
C GLN A 20 -24.08 9.20 -1.15
N PRO A 21 -24.99 8.56 -0.38
CA PRO A 21 -24.71 7.24 0.12
C PRO A 21 -24.50 6.37 -1.12
N THR A 22 -23.29 6.42 -1.63
CA THR A 22 -22.80 5.46 -2.62
C THR A 22 -23.17 4.15 -1.98
N LYS A 23 -24.05 3.40 -2.64
CA LYS A 23 -24.28 1.98 -2.41
C LYS A 23 -23.03 1.45 -1.79
N SER A 24 -23.11 1.07 -0.53
CA SER A 24 -22.00 0.75 0.37
C SER A 24 -20.77 0.43 -0.45
N VAL A 25 -19.66 1.15 -0.25
CA VAL A 25 -18.39 0.80 -0.90
C VAL A 25 -18.30 -0.67 -0.65
N THR A 26 -18.87 -1.42 -1.58
CA THR A 26 -19.11 -2.84 -1.40
C THR A 26 -17.73 -3.36 -1.32
N ASN A 27 -17.40 -3.76 -0.13
CA ASN A 27 -16.21 -4.44 0.17
C ASN A 27 -16.13 -5.64 -0.77
N LYS A 28 -15.69 -5.40 -1.98
CA LYS A 28 -15.13 -6.45 -2.76
C LYS A 28 -13.85 -6.76 -2.04
N ASP A 29 -13.90 -7.83 -1.26
CA ASP A 29 -12.83 -8.37 -0.42
C ASP A 29 -11.50 -8.56 -1.17
N SER A 30 -11.42 -8.17 -2.44
CA SER A 30 -10.26 -8.37 -3.28
C SER A 30 -10.18 -7.38 -4.43
N TYR A 31 -9.17 -6.55 -4.41
CA TYR A 31 -8.63 -5.94 -5.62
C TYR A 31 -7.61 -6.93 -6.23
N SER A 32 -7.33 -6.84 -7.52
CA SER A 32 -6.24 -7.64 -8.09
C SER A 32 -4.90 -6.99 -7.89
N TRP A 33 -4.82 -5.70 -8.20
CA TRP A 33 -3.62 -4.88 -8.10
C TRP A 33 -3.96 -3.52 -7.52
N MET A 34 -3.02 -2.96 -6.76
CA MET A 34 -3.08 -1.59 -6.30
C MET A 34 -1.73 -0.93 -6.57
N PHE A 35 -1.77 0.30 -7.08
CA PHE A 35 -0.60 1.12 -7.34
C PHE A 35 -0.66 2.35 -6.45
N GLY A 36 0.48 2.75 -5.92
CA GLY A 36 0.60 3.94 -5.09
C GLY A 36 1.72 4.86 -5.54
N LEU A 37 1.48 6.16 -5.35
CA LEU A 37 2.46 7.22 -5.54
C LEU A 37 2.44 8.09 -4.29
N SER A 38 3.58 8.20 -3.59
CA SER A 38 3.63 8.80 -2.26
C SER A 38 4.83 9.73 -2.08
N TRP A 39 4.64 10.74 -1.24
CA TRP A 39 5.72 11.50 -0.65
C TRP A 39 6.32 10.70 0.50
N VAL A 40 7.63 10.61 0.51
CA VAL A 40 8.39 9.96 1.58
C VAL A 40 8.95 11.01 2.54
N MET A 41 8.88 10.68 3.81
CA MET A 41 9.49 11.39 4.91
C MET A 41 10.38 10.38 5.64
N THR A 42 11.69 10.57 5.55
CA THR A 42 12.66 9.66 6.19
C THR A 42 13.14 10.30 7.48
N ASP A 43 13.02 9.56 8.56
CA ASP A 43 13.58 9.87 9.87
C ASP A 43 14.81 8.97 10.09
N ASP A 44 15.97 9.55 9.92
CA ASP A 44 17.28 8.88 10.00
C ASP A 44 18.19 9.71 10.93
N ASP A 45 17.66 10.13 12.09
CA ASP A 45 18.38 11.01 13.04
C ASP A 45 19.39 10.24 13.93
N GLY A 46 19.37 8.91 13.87
CA GLY A 46 20.25 8.03 14.64
C GLY A 46 19.69 7.63 15.99
N GLU A 47 18.51 8.12 16.37
CA GLU A 47 17.76 7.67 17.52
C GLU A 47 16.67 6.70 17.07
N ALA A 48 16.98 5.40 17.07
CA ALA A 48 16.06 4.36 16.63
C ALA A 48 14.71 4.50 17.38
N PHE A 49 13.64 4.66 16.62
CA PHE A 49 12.27 4.65 17.12
C PHE A 49 11.88 5.81 18.07
N ASN A 50 12.56 6.94 18.01
CA ASN A 50 12.06 8.18 18.59
C ASN A 50 11.06 8.82 17.61
N PRO A 51 9.77 8.41 17.62
CA PRO A 51 8.86 8.78 16.56
C PRO A 51 8.49 10.26 16.69
N PHE A 52 8.44 10.94 15.56
CA PHE A 52 7.79 12.24 15.40
C PHE A 52 8.57 13.49 15.78
N LEU A 53 9.89 13.48 15.77
CA LEU A 53 10.63 14.72 15.65
C LEU A 53 10.50 15.25 14.19
N VAL A 54 9.35 15.86 13.91
CA VAL A 54 9.02 16.40 12.57
C VAL A 54 10.12 17.31 12.02
N GLN A 55 10.94 17.88 12.90
CA GLN A 55 12.07 18.75 12.56
C GLN A 55 13.18 18.01 11.79
N ASN A 56 13.38 16.72 12.06
CA ASN A 56 14.44 15.90 11.45
C ASN A 56 13.99 15.11 10.22
N LEU A 57 12.69 15.16 9.86
CA LEU A 57 12.18 14.43 8.71
C LEU A 57 12.72 14.99 7.39
N HIS A 58 13.45 14.15 6.65
CA HIS A 58 13.90 14.45 5.30
C HIS A 58 12.78 14.22 4.31
N THR A 59 12.36 15.27 3.59
CA THR A 59 11.23 15.21 2.65
C THR A 59 11.56 15.88 1.34
N HIS A 60 10.85 15.52 0.29
CA HIS A 60 10.91 16.16 -1.02
C HIS A 60 9.62 16.89 -1.36
N PHE A 61 9.75 17.87 -2.27
CA PHE A 61 8.59 18.59 -2.80
C PHE A 61 7.71 17.71 -3.69
N PHE A 62 8.28 16.73 -4.38
CA PHE A 62 7.56 15.82 -5.28
C PHE A 62 7.50 14.40 -4.69
N PRO A 63 6.52 13.57 -5.11
CA PRO A 63 6.40 12.19 -4.68
C PRO A 63 7.65 11.39 -5.07
N THR A 64 8.19 10.65 -4.12
CA THR A 64 9.45 9.90 -4.30
C THR A 64 9.31 8.41 -4.01
N GLN A 65 8.10 7.91 -3.79
CA GLN A 65 7.84 6.49 -3.60
C GLN A 65 6.78 5.99 -4.57
N VAL A 66 7.07 4.86 -5.20
CA VAL A 66 6.11 4.08 -5.98
C VAL A 66 5.89 2.76 -5.28
N THR A 67 4.63 2.33 -5.18
CA THR A 67 4.26 1.04 -4.62
C THR A 67 3.39 0.24 -5.59
N VAL A 68 3.60 -1.06 -5.61
CA VAL A 68 2.77 -2.03 -6.33
C VAL A 68 2.36 -3.11 -5.35
N ASP A 69 1.07 -3.29 -5.18
CA ASP A 69 0.49 -4.23 -4.23
C ASP A 69 -0.36 -5.25 -4.99
N LYS A 70 -0.21 -6.52 -4.67
CA LYS A 70 -0.97 -7.63 -5.22
C LYS A 70 -1.76 -8.31 -4.12
N TYR A 71 -3.07 -8.31 -4.24
CA TYR A 71 -3.93 -9.07 -3.34
C TYR A 71 -3.84 -10.57 -3.62
N PHE A 72 -3.73 -11.36 -2.57
CA PHE A 72 -3.68 -12.81 -2.66
C PHE A 72 -4.95 -13.47 -2.15
N TYR A 73 -5.16 -13.41 -0.85
CA TYR A 73 -6.21 -14.18 -0.20
C TYR A 73 -6.47 -13.67 1.22
N ASN A 74 -7.72 -13.69 1.66
CA ASN A 74 -8.15 -13.48 3.06
C ASN A 74 -7.49 -12.26 3.74
N ASN A 75 -7.60 -11.08 3.13
CA ASN A 75 -7.03 -9.79 3.56
C ASN A 75 -5.50 -9.69 3.46
N TRP A 76 -4.84 -10.70 2.94
CA TRP A 76 -3.40 -10.67 2.69
C TRP A 76 -3.09 -10.16 1.29
N SER A 77 -2.11 -9.28 1.22
CA SER A 77 -1.49 -8.84 -0.03
C SER A 77 0.03 -8.76 0.10
N GLY A 78 0.72 -8.72 -1.03
CA GLY A 78 2.14 -8.45 -1.10
C GLY A 78 2.38 -7.12 -1.76
N GLU A 79 3.18 -6.27 -1.13
CA GLU A 79 3.55 -4.94 -1.61
C GLU A 79 5.03 -4.91 -1.96
N ALA A 80 5.37 -4.42 -3.14
CA ALA A 80 6.71 -3.99 -3.50
C ALA A 80 6.74 -2.46 -3.52
N ALA A 81 7.76 -1.86 -2.92
CA ALA A 81 7.93 -0.42 -2.85
C ALA A 81 9.34 -0.02 -3.25
N ILE A 82 9.45 1.07 -4.00
CA ILE A 82 10.72 1.72 -4.32
C ILE A 82 10.60 3.16 -3.83
N ALA A 83 11.57 3.60 -3.04
CA ALA A 83 11.59 4.95 -2.50
C ALA A 83 12.97 5.60 -2.65
N PHE A 84 12.93 6.91 -2.81
CA PHE A 84 14.10 7.76 -2.88
C PHE A 84 13.95 8.94 -1.91
N SER A 85 15.03 9.28 -1.20
CA SER A 85 15.08 10.42 -0.30
C SER A 85 16.42 11.14 -0.44
N MET A 86 16.44 12.46 -0.29
CA MET A 86 17.68 13.26 -0.19
C MET A 86 17.79 13.82 1.21
N TYR A 87 18.99 13.80 1.73
CA TYR A 87 19.28 14.39 3.02
C TYR A 87 19.41 15.92 2.90
N ASN A 88 18.76 16.61 3.82
CA ASN A 88 18.89 18.05 3.95
C ASN A 88 20.01 18.33 4.94
N PRO A 89 21.09 19.04 4.53
CA PRO A 89 22.24 19.30 5.41
C PRO A 89 21.91 20.15 6.63
N GLN A 90 20.77 20.84 6.65
CA GLN A 90 20.31 21.60 7.80
C GLN A 90 19.64 20.73 8.89
N LYS A 91 19.40 19.47 8.58
CA LYS A 91 18.75 18.52 9.48
C LYS A 91 19.75 17.49 10.01
N VAL A 92 19.41 16.91 11.15
CA VAL A 92 20.23 15.87 11.76
C VAL A 92 20.06 14.57 10.96
N THR A 93 21.18 13.94 10.62
CA THR A 93 21.26 12.61 10.03
C THR A 93 22.26 11.80 10.84
N ASN A 94 21.82 10.71 11.48
CA ASN A 94 22.63 9.86 12.35
C ASN A 94 23.41 10.62 13.45
N GLY A 95 22.79 11.66 14.02
CA GLY A 95 23.38 12.48 15.09
C GLY A 95 24.33 13.58 14.60
N GLU A 96 24.47 13.76 13.29
CA GLU A 96 25.35 14.77 12.67
C GLU A 96 24.54 15.72 11.78
N THR A 97 24.97 16.98 11.68
CA THR A 97 24.43 17.97 10.75
C THR A 97 25.43 18.24 9.62
N GLY A 98 24.98 18.83 8.52
CA GLY A 98 25.84 19.11 7.35
C GLY A 98 26.03 17.92 6.41
N ILE A 99 25.28 16.84 6.60
CA ILE A 99 25.35 15.66 5.76
C ILE A 99 24.57 15.92 4.46
N GLU A 100 25.25 15.81 3.34
CA GLU A 100 24.69 15.82 2.00
C GLU A 100 24.70 14.40 1.42
N GLY A 101 23.61 14.00 0.79
CA GLY A 101 23.53 12.70 0.15
C GLY A 101 22.11 12.29 -0.16
N SER A 102 21.96 11.05 -0.58
CA SER A 102 20.67 10.46 -0.91
C SER A 102 20.54 9.05 -0.35
N MET A 103 19.32 8.62 -0.19
CA MET A 103 18.96 7.27 0.18
C MET A 103 18.01 6.69 -0.84
N PHE A 104 18.28 5.48 -1.24
CA PHE A 104 17.39 4.67 -2.07
C PHE A 104 16.99 3.42 -1.29
N SER A 105 15.72 3.04 -1.35
CA SER A 105 15.26 1.77 -0.77
C SER A 105 14.35 1.00 -1.73
N MET A 106 14.49 -0.32 -1.65
CA MET A 106 13.60 -1.28 -2.31
C MET A 106 13.09 -2.26 -1.25
N ASP A 107 11.79 -2.36 -1.12
CA ASP A 107 11.13 -3.08 -0.04
C ASP A 107 10.12 -4.09 -0.57
N PHE A 108 10.00 -5.22 0.12
CA PHE A 108 8.98 -6.23 -0.10
C PHE A 108 8.25 -6.50 1.21
N HIS A 109 6.96 -6.27 1.22
CA HIS A 109 6.12 -6.39 2.40
C HIS A 109 5.01 -7.41 2.18
N SER A 110 4.73 -8.20 3.20
CA SER A 110 3.44 -8.83 3.40
C SER A 110 2.55 -7.85 4.14
N LYS A 111 1.34 -7.62 3.65
CA LYS A 111 0.39 -6.65 4.18
C LYS A 111 -0.90 -7.35 4.57
N TYR A 112 -1.40 -7.06 5.75
CA TYR A 112 -2.65 -7.59 6.27
C TYR A 112 -3.64 -6.47 6.54
N SER A 113 -4.75 -6.43 5.80
CA SER A 113 -5.82 -5.45 6.00
C SER A 113 -6.71 -5.83 7.17
N LEU A 114 -6.99 -4.87 8.05
CA LEU A 114 -7.91 -4.99 9.18
C LEU A 114 -9.34 -4.58 8.82
N TYR A 115 -9.63 -4.34 7.58
CA TYR A 115 -10.91 -3.86 7.09
C TYR A 115 -12.11 -4.66 7.64
N LYS A 116 -12.01 -5.99 7.65
CA LYS A 116 -13.07 -6.87 8.15
C LYS A 116 -13.37 -6.69 9.64
N LEU A 117 -12.37 -6.29 10.42
CA LEU A 117 -12.54 -6.07 11.87
C LEU A 117 -13.31 -4.78 12.17
N LEU A 118 -13.14 -3.76 11.33
CA LEU A 118 -13.72 -2.44 11.55
C LEU A 118 -15.09 -2.26 10.89
N ASN A 119 -15.39 -3.08 9.88
CA ASN A 119 -16.63 -3.04 9.09
C ASN A 119 -17.02 -1.62 8.62
N LYS A 120 -16.03 -0.81 8.26
CA LYS A 120 -16.19 0.60 7.88
C LYS A 120 -15.67 0.83 6.47
N GLY A 121 -16.58 1.08 5.53
CA GLY A 121 -16.34 1.11 4.09
C GLY A 121 -15.27 2.06 3.54
N ALA A 122 -14.95 3.16 4.25
CA ALA A 122 -14.01 4.17 3.75
C ALA A 122 -12.61 4.08 4.40
N ILE A 123 -12.47 3.38 5.52
CA ILE A 123 -11.24 3.32 6.30
C ILE A 123 -10.75 1.87 6.33
N ASP A 124 -9.52 1.66 5.89
CA ASP A 124 -8.89 0.35 5.81
C ASP A 124 -7.50 0.40 6.45
N PRO A 125 -7.40 0.20 7.78
CA PRO A 125 -6.11 0.07 8.44
C PRO A 125 -5.46 -1.26 8.08
N PHE A 126 -4.12 -1.26 8.07
CA PHE A 126 -3.35 -2.44 7.75
C PHE A 126 -2.03 -2.50 8.52
N PHE A 127 -1.53 -3.71 8.70
CA PHE A 127 -0.16 -3.96 9.15
C PHE A 127 0.69 -4.45 7.98
N ILE A 128 1.98 -4.14 8.05
CA ILE A 128 2.99 -4.63 7.13
C ILE A 128 4.15 -5.26 7.89
N GLY A 129 4.73 -6.29 7.30
CA GLY A 129 5.96 -6.89 7.74
C GLY A 129 6.72 -7.43 6.53
N GLY A 130 8.04 -7.31 6.53
CA GLY A 130 8.82 -7.74 5.39
C GLY A 130 10.30 -7.43 5.50
N PHE A 131 10.93 -7.28 4.36
CA PHE A 131 12.36 -7.00 4.26
C PHE A 131 12.61 -6.00 3.14
N GLY A 132 13.78 -5.36 3.19
CA GLY A 132 14.19 -4.41 2.17
C GLY A 132 15.70 -4.27 2.09
N ILE A 133 16.12 -3.54 1.07
CA ILE A 133 17.50 -3.12 0.87
C ILE A 133 17.50 -1.61 0.83
N SER A 134 18.37 -0.99 1.61
CA SER A 134 18.59 0.47 1.61
C SER A 134 20.01 0.77 1.20
N SER A 135 20.17 1.74 0.33
CA SER A 135 21.48 2.25 -0.10
C SER A 135 21.57 3.73 0.23
N ARG A 136 22.64 4.13 0.90
CA ARG A 136 22.96 5.50 1.28
C ARG A 136 24.20 5.97 0.52
N SER A 137 24.14 7.16 -0.06
CA SER A 137 25.26 7.72 -0.84
C SER A 137 26.28 8.46 0.03
N TYR A 138 25.93 8.85 1.26
CA TYR A 138 26.91 9.43 2.17
C TYR A 138 27.67 8.35 2.92
N GLN A 139 28.96 8.61 3.15
CA GLN A 139 29.84 7.73 3.90
C GLN A 139 30.05 8.30 5.30
N ASN A 140 29.69 7.53 6.28
CA ASN A 140 30.07 7.73 7.66
C ASN A 140 30.71 6.41 8.14
N GLU A 141 31.79 6.48 8.93
CA GLU A 141 32.54 5.30 9.41
C GLU A 141 31.65 4.29 10.15
N ASN A 142 30.53 4.73 10.67
CA ASN A 142 29.60 3.93 11.45
C ASN A 142 28.38 3.41 10.66
N ILE A 143 28.25 3.76 9.36
CA ILE A 143 27.06 3.43 8.57
C ILE A 143 27.50 2.69 7.30
N ARG A 144 26.88 1.55 7.06
CA ARG A 144 27.10 0.82 5.82
C ARG A 144 26.38 1.52 4.67
N PRO A 145 27.04 1.70 3.51
CA PRO A 145 26.41 2.29 2.34
C PRO A 145 25.21 1.46 1.84
N VAL A 146 25.25 0.15 2.02
CA VAL A 146 24.14 -0.76 1.69
C VAL A 146 23.81 -1.62 2.89
N SER A 147 22.55 -1.66 3.28
CA SER A 147 22.05 -2.46 4.39
C SER A 147 20.79 -3.24 4.01
N LEU A 148 20.73 -4.49 4.46
CA LEU A 148 19.52 -5.30 4.44
C LEU A 148 18.70 -4.93 5.68
N THR A 149 17.41 -4.67 5.51
CA THR A 149 16.51 -4.26 6.59
C THR A 149 15.37 -5.24 6.80
N LEU A 150 15.00 -5.45 8.05
CA LEU A 150 13.69 -5.97 8.43
C LEU A 150 12.73 -4.79 8.59
N ASN A 151 11.57 -4.91 7.99
CA ASN A 151 10.59 -3.85 7.93
C ASN A 151 9.34 -4.28 8.70
N ILE A 152 8.89 -3.45 9.64
CA ILE A 152 7.63 -3.62 10.35
C ILE A 152 6.90 -2.29 10.42
N GLY A 153 5.60 -2.30 10.26
CA GLY A 153 4.85 -1.06 10.30
C GLY A 153 3.36 -1.25 10.09
N GLY A 154 2.73 -0.14 9.79
CA GLY A 154 1.31 -0.12 9.50
C GLY A 154 0.89 1.18 8.85
N GLY A 155 -0.37 1.23 8.50
CA GLY A 155 -0.93 2.40 7.85
C GLY A 155 -2.44 2.32 7.74
N ILE A 156 -2.99 3.31 7.08
CA ILE A 156 -4.42 3.44 6.84
C ILE A 156 -4.64 3.88 5.40
N ASN A 157 -5.53 3.19 4.70
CA ASN A 157 -6.09 3.68 3.45
C ASN A 157 -7.42 4.38 3.73
N PHE A 158 -7.55 5.59 3.25
CA PHE A 158 -8.81 6.36 3.23
C PHE A 158 -9.37 6.34 1.83
N TRP A 159 -10.38 5.52 1.59
CA TRP A 159 -11.00 5.37 0.27
C TRP A 159 -11.95 6.53 -0.03
N ILE A 160 -11.58 7.37 -1.00
CA ILE A 160 -12.42 8.47 -1.50
C ILE A 160 -13.47 7.91 -2.48
N SER A 161 -13.08 6.89 -3.23
CA SER A 161 -13.95 6.18 -4.16
C SER A 161 -13.66 4.68 -4.12
N ASN A 162 -14.39 3.89 -4.93
CA ASN A 162 -14.13 2.45 -5.05
C ASN A 162 -12.73 2.12 -5.58
N TYR A 163 -12.06 3.06 -6.22
CA TYR A 163 -10.81 2.82 -6.93
C TYR A 163 -9.65 3.68 -6.43
N ILE A 164 -9.93 4.83 -5.81
CA ILE A 164 -8.92 5.82 -5.44
C ILE A 164 -9.01 6.09 -3.95
N GLY A 165 -7.88 6.11 -3.28
CA GLY A 165 -7.74 6.43 -1.86
C GLY A 165 -6.48 7.23 -1.56
N ILE A 166 -6.41 7.73 -0.34
CA ILE A 166 -5.21 8.29 0.28
C ILE A 166 -4.64 7.24 1.21
N GLN A 167 -3.34 7.00 1.14
CA GLN A 167 -2.64 6.10 2.06
C GLN A 167 -1.69 6.89 2.93
N VAL A 168 -1.75 6.64 4.23
CA VAL A 168 -0.74 7.04 5.21
C VAL A 168 -0.08 5.78 5.74
N LYS A 169 1.24 5.71 5.72
CA LYS A 169 1.99 4.52 6.14
C LYS A 169 3.23 4.94 6.93
N SER A 170 3.55 4.18 7.96
CA SER A 170 4.76 4.32 8.77
C SER A 170 5.44 2.96 8.88
N THR A 171 6.72 2.91 8.61
CA THR A 171 7.52 1.68 8.58
C THR A 171 8.81 1.91 9.35
N ALA A 172 9.04 1.09 10.37
CA ALA A 172 10.32 0.97 11.03
C ALA A 172 11.19 0.00 10.24
N LYS A 173 12.41 0.39 9.93
CA LYS A 173 13.38 -0.40 9.17
C LYS A 173 14.60 -0.64 10.04
N VAL A 174 14.82 -1.90 10.37
CA VAL A 174 15.88 -2.38 11.27
C VAL A 174 16.94 -3.09 10.47
N GLY A 175 18.18 -2.64 10.56
CA GLY A 175 19.31 -3.27 9.88
C GLY A 175 19.58 -4.69 10.40
N VAL A 176 19.56 -5.69 9.51
CA VAL A 176 19.70 -7.11 9.91
C VAL A 176 21.09 -7.46 10.41
N ILE A 177 22.12 -6.83 9.85
CA ILE A 177 23.53 -7.16 10.15
C ILE A 177 24.03 -6.38 11.38
N ASP A 178 23.48 -5.19 11.61
CA ASP A 178 23.87 -4.30 12.70
C ASP A 178 22.64 -3.93 13.54
N PHE A 179 22.00 -4.94 14.12
CA PHE A 179 20.82 -4.79 14.97
C PHE A 179 21.04 -3.70 16.04
N PHE A 180 20.16 -2.68 16.07
CA PHE A 180 20.22 -1.52 16.96
C PHE A 180 21.45 -0.60 16.80
N LYS A 181 22.13 -0.66 15.66
CA LYS A 181 23.12 0.34 15.30
C LYS A 181 22.51 1.42 14.38
N LYS A 182 23.31 2.44 14.07
CA LYS A 182 22.95 3.64 13.27
C LYS A 182 22.38 3.37 11.85
N SER A 183 22.06 2.11 11.50
CA SER A 183 21.39 1.75 10.23
C SER A 183 19.86 1.68 10.34
N ASP A 184 19.33 1.82 11.54
CA ASP A 184 17.90 1.78 11.81
C ASP A 184 17.29 3.16 11.55
N TYR A 185 16.15 3.18 10.88
CA TYR A 185 15.46 4.42 10.58
C TYR A 185 13.95 4.20 10.42
N MET A 186 13.19 5.27 10.51
CA MET A 186 11.78 5.25 10.20
C MET A 186 11.49 5.90 8.84
N GLN A 187 10.55 5.32 8.13
CA GLN A 187 10.05 5.85 6.87
C GLN A 187 8.55 6.03 6.95
N HIS A 188 8.13 7.28 6.83
CA HIS A 188 6.72 7.64 6.73
C HIS A 188 6.38 7.95 5.29
N SER A 189 5.16 7.66 4.87
CA SER A 189 4.69 8.03 3.53
C SER A 189 3.24 8.48 3.56
N LEU A 190 2.96 9.46 2.72
CA LEU A 190 1.63 9.98 2.45
C LEU A 190 1.44 10.05 0.93
N GLY A 191 0.40 9.45 0.40
CA GLY A 191 0.20 9.44 -1.04
C GLY A 191 -1.16 8.99 -1.50
N LEU A 192 -1.29 8.89 -2.81
CA LEU A 192 -2.47 8.39 -3.49
C LEU A 192 -2.28 6.92 -3.85
N VAL A 193 -3.35 6.16 -3.71
CA VAL A 193 -3.41 4.76 -4.13
C VAL A 193 -4.59 4.55 -5.07
N ALA A 194 -4.36 3.76 -6.11
CA ALA A 194 -5.39 3.35 -7.04
C ALA A 194 -5.45 1.83 -7.12
N ARG A 195 -6.63 1.24 -6.89
CA ARG A 195 -6.84 -0.21 -6.97
C ARG A 195 -7.59 -0.59 -8.22
N PHE A 196 -7.19 -1.73 -8.79
CA PHE A 196 -7.76 -2.28 -9.99
C PHE A 196 -8.33 -3.67 -9.70
N GLU A 197 -9.56 -3.89 -10.10
CA GLU A 197 -10.21 -5.20 -10.04
C GLU A 197 -9.97 -5.93 -11.36
N THR A 198 -9.57 -7.18 -11.29
CA THR A 198 -9.65 -8.03 -12.49
C THR A 198 -11.09 -8.50 -12.60
N LEU A 199 -11.70 -8.29 -13.75
CA LEU A 199 -13.02 -8.81 -14.09
C LEU A 199 -13.00 -10.36 -14.16
N LYS A 200 -12.77 -11.00 -13.01
CA LYS A 200 -12.81 -12.46 -12.92
C LYS A 200 -14.22 -13.05 -12.95
N GLY A 201 -15.25 -12.21 -12.76
CA GLY A 201 -16.62 -12.69 -12.57
C GLY A 201 -17.29 -13.24 -13.81
N GLU A 202 -17.14 -12.61 -14.96
CA GLU A 202 -17.93 -12.96 -16.14
C GLU A 202 -17.48 -14.21 -16.86
N LYS A 203 -16.17 -14.48 -16.96
CA LYS A 203 -15.70 -15.67 -17.68
C LYS A 203 -15.99 -16.97 -16.92
N ASP A 204 -15.88 -16.99 -15.61
CA ASP A 204 -16.08 -18.19 -14.81
C ASP A 204 -17.57 -18.51 -14.58
N GLU A 205 -18.43 -17.51 -14.38
CA GLU A 205 -19.87 -17.75 -14.29
C GLU A 205 -20.48 -18.14 -15.65
N PHE A 206 -20.05 -17.50 -16.71
CA PHE A 206 -20.49 -17.83 -18.05
C PHE A 206 -20.01 -19.23 -18.49
N SER A 207 -18.80 -19.62 -18.14
CA SER A 207 -18.28 -20.99 -18.43
C SER A 207 -18.96 -22.04 -17.58
N LYS A 208 -19.26 -21.80 -16.30
CA LYS A 208 -20.03 -22.70 -15.42
C LYS A 208 -21.46 -22.85 -15.90
N SER A 209 -22.10 -21.78 -16.36
CA SER A 209 -23.44 -21.83 -16.96
C SER A 209 -23.46 -22.65 -18.24
N LYS A 210 -22.51 -22.42 -19.17
CA LYS A 210 -22.33 -23.23 -20.36
C LYS A 210 -22.10 -24.72 -20.06
N TYR A 211 -21.29 -25.01 -19.04
CA TYR A 211 -21.00 -26.38 -18.65
C TYR A 211 -22.23 -27.08 -18.06
N LYS A 212 -23.05 -26.41 -17.26
CA LYS A 212 -24.33 -26.95 -16.73
C LYS A 212 -25.31 -27.21 -17.85
N ILE A 213 -25.47 -26.32 -18.83
CA ILE A 213 -26.34 -26.48 -20.00
C ILE A 213 -25.87 -27.65 -20.86
N SER A 214 -24.58 -27.79 -21.10
CA SER A 214 -23.98 -28.88 -21.85
C SER A 214 -24.22 -30.24 -21.19
N LYS A 215 -24.08 -30.38 -19.88
CA LYS A 215 -24.41 -31.60 -19.14
C LYS A 215 -25.89 -31.94 -19.21
N LYS A 216 -26.77 -30.93 -19.08
CA LYS A 216 -28.22 -31.17 -19.18
C LYS A 216 -28.63 -31.64 -20.55
N ARG A 217 -28.07 -31.09 -21.64
CA ARG A 217 -28.29 -31.54 -23.02
C ARG A 217 -27.79 -32.97 -23.28
N LYS A 218 -26.61 -33.32 -22.74
CA LYS A 218 -26.09 -34.72 -22.85
C LYS A 218 -27.01 -35.69 -22.12
N LYS A 219 -27.49 -35.37 -20.92
CA LYS A 219 -28.41 -36.25 -20.16
C LYS A 219 -29.74 -36.47 -20.90
N ILE A 220 -30.32 -35.41 -21.46
CA ILE A 220 -31.58 -35.52 -22.28
C ILE A 220 -31.36 -36.38 -23.54
N LYS A 221 -30.20 -36.23 -24.21
CA LYS A 221 -29.88 -37.02 -25.38
C LYS A 221 -29.71 -38.51 -25.07
N HIS A 222 -29.13 -38.84 -23.93
CA HIS A 222 -29.02 -40.24 -23.44
C HIS A 222 -30.37 -40.85 -23.08
N MET A 223 -31.25 -40.11 -22.41
CA MET A 223 -32.59 -40.59 -22.07
C MET A 223 -33.44 -40.83 -23.30
N LYS A 224 -33.40 -39.96 -24.31
CA LYS A 224 -34.10 -40.18 -25.60
C LYS A 224 -33.57 -41.40 -26.37
N LYS A 225 -32.26 -41.66 -26.27
CA LYS A 225 -31.65 -42.83 -26.93
C LYS A 225 -32.03 -44.16 -26.24
N LYS A 226 -32.18 -44.12 -24.91
CA LYS A 226 -32.63 -45.29 -24.12
C LYS A 226 -34.10 -45.62 -24.41
N LYS A 227 -34.98 -44.60 -24.40
CA LYS A 227 -36.40 -44.77 -24.70
C LYS A 227 -36.64 -45.33 -26.10
N LYS A 228 -35.86 -44.95 -27.12
CA LYS A 228 -35.96 -45.46 -28.50
C LYS A 228 -35.47 -46.92 -28.66
N ARG A 229 -34.70 -47.45 -27.68
CA ARG A 229 -34.25 -48.86 -27.64
C ARG A 229 -35.26 -49.76 -26.92
N ASP A 230 -36.02 -49.21 -26.00
CA ASP A 230 -37.01 -49.97 -25.23
C ASP A 230 -38.35 -50.07 -25.96
N ASP A 231 -38.55 -49.26 -27.03
CA ASP A 231 -39.77 -49.25 -27.90
C ASP A 231 -39.56 -49.99 -29.24
N SER A 232 -38.44 -50.69 -29.44
CA SER A 232 -38.13 -51.51 -30.63
C SER A 232 -37.85 -52.98 -30.23
#